data_df75ae1cc7c7ccebcebe4b5ff496e17a
#
_entry.id   df75ae1cc7c7ccebcebe4b5ff496e17a
#
_cell.length_a   1.000
_cell.length_b   1.000
_cell.length_c   1.000
_cell.angle_alpha   90.00
_cell.angle_beta   90.00
_cell.angle_gamma   90.00
#
_symmetry.space_group_name_H-M   'P 1'
#
loop_
_entity.id
_entity.type
_entity.pdbx_description
1 polymer ?
#
loop_
_entity_poly.entity_id
_entity_poly.type
_entity_poly.pdbx_seq_one_letter_code
_entity_poly.pdbx_strand_id
1 'polypeptide(L)'
;YANLITLGIRRLVDTNPKADSAWNVLERIARRPELLTRELFVAHDGLPYDYEKVLEAHLKTRTVGVQYLSTVGPDAFDTSQRMHEDFDAVCGRPSKRKRLDRIDTGIFDVLRAQLKHPVIEKVCTMVDKTVAHAERIDPKGPAVPIATFNDVDEALGRIVRVCQFISWNLLAEGGF
;
A
#
# COMPACT_ATOMS: atom_id res chain seq x y z
N TYR A 1 16.04 -13.35 18.12
CA TYR A 1 15.01 -13.16 17.07
C TYR A 1 14.10 -11.96 17.36
N ALA A 2 13.58 -11.78 18.60
CA ALA A 2 12.69 -10.67 18.95
C ALA A 2 13.32 -9.29 18.66
N ASN A 3 14.58 -9.08 18.99
CA ASN A 3 15.30 -7.82 18.75
C ASN A 3 15.42 -7.49 17.25
N LEU A 4 15.57 -8.49 16.39
CA LEU A 4 15.64 -8.26 14.94
C LEU A 4 14.30 -7.79 14.37
N ILE A 5 13.21 -8.38 14.84
CA ILE A 5 11.84 -8.00 14.40
C ILE A 5 11.53 -6.57 14.85
N THR A 6 11.80 -6.23 16.11
CA THR A 6 11.54 -4.89 16.64
C THR A 6 12.40 -3.81 15.98
N LEU A 7 13.67 -4.09 15.66
CA LEU A 7 14.52 -3.23 14.84
C LEU A 7 13.96 -3.07 13.41
N GLY A 8 13.43 -4.16 12.82
CA GLY A 8 12.75 -4.12 11.54
C GLY A 8 11.54 -3.19 11.54
N ILE A 9 10.69 -3.30 12.57
CA ILE A 9 9.53 -2.40 12.77
C ILE A 9 10.00 -0.94 12.83
N ARG A 10 10.99 -0.64 13.68
CA ARG A 10 11.53 0.71 13.82
C ARG A 10 12.05 1.28 12.50
N ARG A 11 12.71 0.44 11.67
CA ARG A 11 13.22 0.84 10.36
C ARG A 11 12.09 1.08 9.34
N LEU A 12 11.06 0.26 9.36
CA LEU A 12 9.93 0.38 8.42
C LEU A 12 9.11 1.66 8.62
N VAL A 13 9.08 2.21 9.84
CA VAL A 13 8.36 3.46 10.15
C VAL A 13 9.29 4.66 10.33
N ASP A 14 10.56 4.52 9.98
CA ASP A 14 11.54 5.61 10.10
C ASP A 14 11.12 6.80 9.23
N THR A 15 11.02 7.97 9.87
CA THR A 15 10.66 9.23 9.21
C THR A 15 11.87 9.98 8.63
N ASN A 16 13.10 9.49 8.83
CA ASN A 16 14.28 10.09 8.22
C ASN A 16 14.15 10.05 6.68
N PRO A 17 14.23 11.19 5.98
CA PRO A 17 14.04 11.24 4.53
C PRO A 17 15.03 10.37 3.72
N LYS A 18 16.14 9.96 4.34
CA LYS A 18 17.16 9.10 3.72
C LYS A 18 16.91 7.60 3.96
N ALA A 19 15.94 7.25 4.80
CA ALA A 19 15.62 5.86 5.08
C ALA A 19 14.69 5.28 4.01
N ASP A 20 14.94 4.01 3.65
CA ASP A 20 13.99 3.22 2.89
C ASP A 20 12.96 2.63 3.85
N SER A 21 11.83 3.34 4.01
CA SER A 21 10.77 3.02 4.97
C SER A 21 9.39 3.12 4.31
N ALA A 22 8.43 2.41 4.87
CA ALA A 22 7.02 2.50 4.43
C ALA A 22 6.48 3.95 4.58
N TRP A 23 6.93 4.66 5.63
CA TRP A 23 6.62 6.08 5.82
C TRP A 23 7.07 6.93 4.63
N ASN A 24 8.33 6.78 4.20
CA ASN A 24 8.88 7.60 3.13
C ASN A 24 8.29 7.24 1.76
N VAL A 25 7.95 5.97 1.52
CA VAL A 25 7.21 5.57 0.31
C VAL A 25 5.85 6.26 0.29
N LEU A 26 5.09 6.17 1.39
CA LEU A 26 3.80 6.84 1.52
C LEU A 26 3.90 8.35 1.25
N GLU A 27 4.88 9.03 1.88
CA GLU A 27 5.07 10.47 1.71
C GLU A 27 5.47 10.87 0.28
N ARG A 28 6.26 10.04 -0.42
CA ARG A 28 6.59 10.27 -1.83
C ARG A 28 5.36 10.20 -2.72
N ILE A 29 4.50 9.22 -2.51
CA ILE A 29 3.24 9.07 -3.26
C ILE A 29 2.30 10.25 -2.93
N ALA A 30 2.15 10.58 -1.65
CA ALA A 30 1.28 11.66 -1.19
C ALA A 30 1.66 13.05 -1.73
N ARG A 31 2.92 13.26 -2.14
CA ARG A 31 3.39 14.50 -2.78
C ARG A 31 2.98 14.63 -4.25
N ARG A 32 2.53 13.57 -4.88
CA ARG A 32 2.19 13.53 -6.31
C ARG A 32 0.79 12.94 -6.54
N PRO A 33 -0.25 13.46 -5.83
CA PRO A 33 -1.61 12.91 -5.93
C PRO A 33 -2.20 13.08 -7.33
N GLU A 34 -1.66 14.00 -8.12
CA GLU A 34 -2.05 14.21 -9.52
C GLU A 34 -1.76 13.01 -10.42
N LEU A 35 -0.84 12.13 -10.02
CA LEU A 35 -0.52 10.88 -10.73
C LEU A 35 -1.48 9.74 -10.41
N LEU A 36 -2.25 9.85 -9.32
CA LEU A 36 -3.19 8.79 -8.89
C LEU A 36 -4.53 8.93 -9.62
N THR A 37 -4.47 8.92 -10.94
CA THR A 37 -5.64 8.97 -11.82
C THR A 37 -6.09 7.56 -12.18
N ARG A 38 -7.39 7.41 -12.49
CA ARG A 38 -7.93 6.14 -13.00
C ARG A 38 -7.19 5.66 -14.25
N GLU A 39 -6.86 6.58 -15.17
CA GLU A 39 -6.17 6.22 -16.40
C GLU A 39 -4.81 5.58 -16.10
N LEU A 40 -4.01 6.21 -15.23
CA LEU A 40 -2.71 5.64 -14.86
C LEU A 40 -2.88 4.30 -14.13
N PHE A 41 -3.79 4.24 -13.17
CA PHE A 41 -4.04 3.03 -12.38
C PHE A 41 -4.42 1.83 -13.26
N VAL A 42 -5.30 2.04 -14.26
CA VAL A 42 -5.79 0.96 -15.11
C VAL A 42 -4.83 0.62 -16.25
N ALA A 43 -4.19 1.63 -16.86
CA ALA A 43 -3.50 1.45 -18.14
C ALA A 43 -1.96 1.54 -18.08
N HIS A 44 -1.37 1.66 -16.89
CA HIS A 44 0.10 1.82 -16.74
C HIS A 44 0.91 0.65 -17.30
N ASP A 45 0.37 -0.57 -17.29
CA ASP A 45 1.01 -1.78 -17.83
C ASP A 45 0.56 -2.12 -19.26
N GLY A 46 -0.02 -1.16 -19.97
CA GLY A 46 -0.50 -1.37 -21.34
C GLY A 46 -1.84 -2.08 -21.43
N LEU A 47 -2.59 -2.18 -20.32
CA LEU A 47 -3.95 -2.68 -20.33
C LEU A 47 -4.88 -1.71 -21.09
N PRO A 48 -5.94 -2.21 -21.73
CA PRO A 48 -6.87 -1.35 -22.46
C PRO A 48 -7.74 -0.57 -21.47
N TYR A 49 -7.71 0.75 -21.51
CA TYR A 49 -8.60 1.55 -20.66
C TYR A 49 -10.09 1.30 -20.98
N ASP A 50 -10.45 1.25 -22.28
CA ASP A 50 -11.81 1.03 -22.76
C ASP A 50 -12.04 -0.48 -22.95
N TYR A 51 -12.02 -1.25 -21.86
CA TYR A 51 -12.10 -2.72 -21.89
C TYR A 51 -13.38 -3.25 -22.56
N GLU A 52 -14.49 -2.50 -22.51
CA GLU A 52 -15.75 -2.90 -23.14
C GLU A 52 -15.61 -3.01 -24.65
N LYS A 53 -14.81 -2.14 -25.30
CA LYS A 53 -14.56 -2.20 -26.75
C LYS A 53 -13.75 -3.43 -27.13
N VAL A 54 -12.77 -3.79 -26.28
CA VAL A 54 -11.93 -4.98 -26.50
C VAL A 54 -12.78 -6.24 -26.32
N LEU A 55 -13.59 -6.28 -25.26
CA LEU A 55 -14.55 -7.37 -25.04
C LEU A 55 -15.52 -7.53 -26.21
N GLU A 56 -16.09 -6.43 -26.73
CA GLU A 56 -16.99 -6.45 -27.86
C GLU A 56 -16.30 -7.01 -29.14
N ALA A 57 -15.07 -6.58 -29.40
CA ALA A 57 -14.26 -7.10 -30.50
C ALA A 57 -13.98 -8.60 -30.33
N HIS A 58 -13.61 -9.02 -29.13
CA HIS A 58 -13.37 -10.42 -28.80
C HIS A 58 -14.61 -11.27 -29.00
N LEU A 59 -15.80 -10.82 -28.60
CA LEU A 59 -17.06 -11.54 -28.78
C LEU A 59 -17.45 -11.69 -30.26
N LYS A 60 -17.12 -10.71 -31.11
CA LYS A 60 -17.37 -10.76 -32.55
C LYS A 60 -16.48 -11.78 -33.27
N THR A 61 -15.26 -12.00 -32.77
CA THR A 61 -14.29 -12.93 -33.37
C THR A 61 -14.32 -14.32 -32.76
N ARG A 62 -15.18 -14.53 -31.75
CA ARG A 62 -15.22 -15.76 -30.97
C ARG A 62 -15.56 -16.96 -31.83
N THR A 63 -14.64 -17.92 -31.91
CA THR A 63 -14.82 -19.24 -32.52
C THR A 63 -15.28 -20.25 -31.47
N VAL A 64 -15.93 -21.34 -31.90
CA VAL A 64 -16.33 -22.44 -31.02
C VAL A 64 -15.06 -23.15 -30.50
N GLY A 65 -14.87 -23.18 -29.20
CA GLY A 65 -13.73 -23.84 -28.55
C GLY A 65 -13.26 -23.15 -27.26
N VAL A 66 -12.27 -23.72 -26.60
CA VAL A 66 -11.62 -23.12 -25.42
C VAL A 66 -10.73 -21.98 -25.91
N GLN A 67 -10.99 -20.78 -25.42
CA GLN A 67 -10.15 -19.61 -25.69
C GLN A 67 -9.43 -19.20 -24.41
N TYR A 68 -8.14 -18.98 -24.53
CA TYR A 68 -7.34 -18.40 -23.44
C TYR A 68 -7.48 -16.88 -23.51
N LEU A 69 -7.90 -16.28 -22.39
CA LEU A 69 -7.92 -14.82 -22.25
C LEU A 69 -6.52 -14.33 -21.89
N SER A 70 -6.08 -13.26 -22.51
CA SER A 70 -4.85 -12.58 -22.10
C SER A 70 -5.07 -11.90 -20.74
N THR A 71 -4.08 -12.00 -19.86
CA THR A 71 -4.07 -11.29 -18.57
C THR A 71 -3.19 -10.03 -18.62
N VAL A 72 -2.46 -9.81 -19.71
CA VAL A 72 -1.54 -8.69 -19.91
C VAL A 72 -1.69 -8.08 -21.30
N GLY A 73 -1.35 -6.80 -21.42
CA GLY A 73 -1.35 -6.09 -22.69
C GLY A 73 -2.74 -5.65 -23.18
N PRO A 74 -2.85 -5.22 -24.44
CA PRO A 74 -4.02 -4.51 -24.96
C PRO A 74 -5.30 -5.37 -25.10
N ASP A 75 -5.18 -6.69 -25.06
CA ASP A 75 -6.30 -7.61 -25.18
C ASP A 75 -6.81 -8.13 -23.82
N ALA A 76 -6.19 -7.70 -22.72
CA ALA A 76 -6.51 -8.15 -21.37
C ALA A 76 -7.70 -7.39 -20.77
N PHE A 77 -8.87 -7.49 -21.39
CA PHE A 77 -10.09 -6.76 -21.00
C PHE A 77 -10.59 -7.16 -19.60
N ASP A 78 -10.49 -8.42 -19.22
CA ASP A 78 -10.92 -8.93 -17.92
C ASP A 78 -10.07 -8.38 -16.77
N THR A 79 -8.75 -8.30 -16.97
CA THR A 79 -7.82 -7.67 -16.01
C THR A 79 -8.10 -6.17 -15.91
N SER A 80 -8.31 -5.50 -17.06
CA SER A 80 -8.64 -4.07 -17.05
C SER A 80 -9.96 -3.79 -16.33
N GLN A 81 -11.00 -4.62 -16.53
CA GLN A 81 -12.25 -4.49 -15.80
C GLN A 81 -12.04 -4.55 -14.29
N ARG A 82 -11.26 -5.53 -13.79
CA ARG A 82 -10.93 -5.64 -12.35
C ARG A 82 -10.20 -4.41 -11.85
N MET A 83 -9.22 -3.89 -12.60
CA MET A 83 -8.52 -2.66 -12.22
C MET A 83 -9.46 -1.46 -12.09
N HIS A 84 -10.49 -1.35 -12.94
CA HIS A 84 -11.52 -0.31 -12.79
C HIS A 84 -12.34 -0.50 -11.51
N GLU A 85 -12.71 -1.74 -11.16
CA GLU A 85 -13.47 -2.08 -9.95
C GLU A 85 -12.62 -1.80 -8.69
N ASP A 86 -11.35 -2.16 -8.69
CA ASP A 86 -10.41 -1.87 -7.61
C ASP A 86 -10.24 -0.35 -7.41
N PHE A 87 -10.11 0.41 -8.51
CA PHE A 87 -10.07 1.87 -8.41
C PHE A 87 -11.36 2.45 -7.82
N ASP A 88 -12.54 1.95 -8.22
CA ASP A 88 -13.83 2.38 -7.69
C ASP A 88 -13.91 2.15 -6.18
N ALA A 89 -13.39 1.01 -5.69
CA ALA A 89 -13.35 0.67 -4.27
C ALA A 89 -12.48 1.65 -3.48
N VAL A 90 -11.32 2.05 -4.01
CA VAL A 90 -10.39 2.98 -3.35
C VAL A 90 -10.89 4.42 -3.44
N CYS A 91 -11.49 4.80 -4.56
CA CYS A 91 -12.01 6.15 -4.79
C CYS A 91 -13.27 6.46 -3.96
N GLY A 92 -13.96 5.42 -3.45
CA GLY A 92 -15.16 5.55 -2.62
C GLY A 92 -16.36 6.17 -3.34
N ARG A 93 -16.28 6.36 -4.65
CA ARG A 93 -17.33 6.93 -5.50
C ARG A 93 -17.52 6.05 -6.71
N PRO A 94 -18.66 5.35 -6.87
CA PRO A 94 -19.04 4.78 -8.14
C PRO A 94 -19.19 5.94 -9.12
N SER A 95 -18.12 6.26 -9.84
CA SER A 95 -18.05 7.41 -10.70
C SER A 95 -18.49 7.04 -12.11
N LYS A 96 -18.69 8.05 -12.94
CA LYS A 96 -18.90 7.87 -14.39
C LYS A 96 -17.62 7.38 -15.09
N ARG A 97 -16.69 6.75 -14.37
CA ARG A 97 -15.40 6.17 -14.82
C ARG A 97 -14.64 7.10 -15.78
N LYS A 98 -14.44 8.34 -15.34
CA LYS A 98 -13.66 9.30 -16.11
C LYS A 98 -12.16 9.01 -15.96
N ARG A 99 -11.40 9.16 -17.04
CA ARG A 99 -9.93 8.94 -17.06
C ARG A 99 -9.20 9.72 -15.99
N LEU A 100 -9.65 10.95 -15.70
CA LEU A 100 -9.04 11.86 -14.72
C LEU A 100 -9.64 11.76 -13.32
N ASP A 101 -10.49 10.76 -13.03
CA ASP A 101 -10.91 10.50 -11.65
C ASP A 101 -9.69 10.24 -10.79
N ARG A 102 -9.68 10.74 -9.57
CA ARG A 102 -8.54 10.67 -8.65
C ARG A 102 -8.92 9.95 -7.36
N ILE A 103 -7.94 9.30 -6.76
CA ILE A 103 -8.05 8.76 -5.40
C ILE A 103 -8.19 9.94 -4.43
N ASP A 104 -9.04 9.78 -3.41
CA ASP A 104 -9.22 10.78 -2.36
C ASP A 104 -7.93 10.89 -1.54
N THR A 105 -7.39 12.11 -1.44
CA THR A 105 -6.16 12.37 -0.67
C THR A 105 -6.30 12.13 0.83
N GLY A 106 -7.53 12.11 1.37
CA GLY A 106 -7.80 11.76 2.76
C GLY A 106 -7.31 10.36 3.16
N ILE A 107 -7.13 9.46 2.18
CA ILE A 107 -6.57 8.12 2.43
C ILE A 107 -5.16 8.20 3.04
N PHE A 108 -4.34 9.19 2.63
CA PHE A 108 -2.99 9.34 3.17
C PHE A 108 -2.99 9.63 4.67
N ASP A 109 -3.96 10.39 5.18
CA ASP A 109 -4.06 10.69 6.61
C ASP A 109 -4.44 9.43 7.39
N VAL A 110 -5.31 8.59 6.83
CA VAL A 110 -5.66 7.29 7.42
C VAL A 110 -4.42 6.38 7.48
N LEU A 111 -3.64 6.30 6.40
CA LEU A 111 -2.43 5.47 6.35
C LEU A 111 -1.34 5.99 7.30
N ARG A 112 -1.16 7.32 7.39
CA ARG A 112 -0.26 7.95 8.38
C ARG A 112 -0.67 7.62 9.81
N ALA A 113 -1.96 7.68 10.12
CA ALA A 113 -2.47 7.34 11.44
C ALA A 113 -2.21 5.86 11.79
N GLN A 114 -2.27 4.94 10.82
CA GLN A 114 -1.90 3.55 11.03
C GLN A 114 -0.41 3.40 11.35
N LEU A 115 0.50 4.08 10.64
CA LEU A 115 1.95 4.03 10.89
C LEU A 115 2.37 4.77 12.16
N LYS A 116 1.56 5.70 12.68
CA LYS A 116 1.76 6.43 13.95
C LYS A 116 0.92 5.85 15.10
N HIS A 117 0.42 4.63 14.96
CA HIS A 117 -0.41 4.03 16.01
C HIS A 117 0.41 3.86 17.31
N PRO A 118 -0.17 4.11 18.50
CA PRO A 118 0.54 4.04 19.78
C PRO A 118 1.29 2.73 20.04
N VAL A 119 0.79 1.59 19.52
CA VAL A 119 1.48 0.32 19.65
C VAL A 119 2.83 0.32 18.90
N ILE A 120 2.90 0.94 17.73
CA ILE A 120 4.14 1.09 16.95
C ILE A 120 5.11 2.02 17.69
N GLU A 121 4.62 3.16 18.19
CA GLU A 121 5.43 4.10 18.99
C GLU A 121 6.00 3.45 20.25
N LYS A 122 5.21 2.60 20.93
CA LYS A 122 5.66 1.82 22.08
C LYS A 122 6.82 0.88 21.72
N VAL A 123 6.70 0.13 20.60
CA VAL A 123 7.78 -0.76 20.11
C VAL A 123 9.03 0.06 19.75
N CYS A 124 8.87 1.16 19.01
CA CYS A 124 9.99 2.02 18.61
C CYS A 124 10.70 2.62 19.83
N THR A 125 9.95 3.12 20.83
CA THR A 125 10.52 3.69 22.05
C THR A 125 11.34 2.65 22.82
N MET A 126 10.82 1.42 22.93
CA MET A 126 11.58 0.32 23.55
C MET A 126 12.88 0.07 22.78
N VAL A 127 12.83 -0.02 21.45
CA VAL A 127 14.01 -0.26 20.62
C VAL A 127 15.05 0.85 20.77
N ASP A 128 14.62 2.11 20.68
CA ASP A 128 15.52 3.26 20.80
C ASP A 128 16.24 3.29 22.16
N LYS A 129 15.55 2.91 23.24
CA LYS A 129 16.10 2.92 24.59
C LYS A 129 16.93 1.70 24.94
N THR A 130 16.56 0.52 24.46
CA THR A 130 17.15 -0.75 24.95
C THR A 130 18.05 -1.44 23.93
N VAL A 131 17.80 -1.24 22.63
CA VAL A 131 18.51 -1.97 21.57
C VAL A 131 19.45 -1.05 20.79
N ALA A 132 18.96 0.11 20.33
CA ALA A 132 19.72 0.98 19.44
C ALA A 132 20.81 1.78 20.18
N HIS A 133 20.58 2.17 21.41
CA HIS A 133 21.50 3.06 22.15
C HIS A 133 22.19 2.40 23.33
N ALA A 134 21.80 1.20 23.78
CA ALA A 134 22.37 0.49 24.94
C ALA A 134 22.65 1.46 26.11
N GLU A 135 21.82 2.49 26.26
CA GLU A 135 21.95 3.50 27.28
C GLU A 135 21.88 2.82 28.65
N ARG A 136 22.75 3.25 29.59
CA ARG A 136 22.59 2.87 30.96
C ARG A 136 21.22 3.33 31.42
N ILE A 137 20.37 2.35 31.73
CA ILE A 137 19.03 2.64 32.27
C ILE A 137 19.28 3.41 33.59
N ASP A 138 18.92 4.69 33.58
CA ASP A 138 18.92 5.47 34.82
C ASP A 138 17.84 4.89 35.74
N PRO A 139 18.24 4.33 36.90
CA PRO A 139 17.26 3.75 37.83
C PRO A 139 16.22 4.75 38.35
N LYS A 140 16.49 6.06 38.23
CA LYS A 140 15.61 7.16 38.62
C LYS A 140 14.90 7.80 37.42
N GLY A 141 15.19 7.33 36.19
CA GLY A 141 14.56 7.83 34.96
C GLY A 141 13.14 7.31 34.80
N PRO A 142 12.37 7.88 33.84
CA PRO A 142 11.05 7.38 33.50
C PRO A 142 11.15 5.94 33.03
N ALA A 143 10.17 5.11 33.44
CA ALA A 143 10.12 3.70 33.07
C ALA A 143 10.08 3.56 31.53
N VAL A 144 10.99 2.75 30.99
CA VAL A 144 10.98 2.42 29.55
C VAL A 144 9.79 1.51 29.26
N PRO A 145 8.93 1.84 28.31
CA PRO A 145 7.82 0.98 27.97
C PRO A 145 8.34 -0.36 27.43
N ILE A 146 7.86 -1.46 28.01
CA ILE A 146 8.18 -2.81 27.55
C ILE A 146 7.08 -3.24 26.57
N ALA A 147 7.44 -3.48 25.31
CA ALA A 147 6.54 -4.05 24.34
C ALA A 147 6.44 -5.56 24.54
N THR A 148 5.22 -6.07 24.56
CA THR A 148 4.91 -7.50 24.59
C THR A 148 4.97 -8.12 23.18
N PHE A 149 4.95 -9.45 23.09
CA PHE A 149 4.81 -10.13 21.80
C PHE A 149 3.56 -9.71 21.04
N ASN A 150 2.43 -9.53 21.75
CA ASN A 150 1.19 -9.07 21.13
C ASN A 150 1.32 -7.63 20.58
N ASP A 151 2.05 -6.74 21.27
CA ASP A 151 2.32 -5.39 20.78
C ASP A 151 3.14 -5.44 19.47
N VAL A 152 4.14 -6.33 19.41
CA VAL A 152 5.00 -6.51 18.23
C VAL A 152 4.21 -7.07 17.07
N ASP A 153 3.37 -8.07 17.30
CA ASP A 153 2.51 -8.69 16.27
C ASP A 153 1.49 -7.69 15.74
N GLU A 154 0.83 -6.94 16.62
CA GLU A 154 -0.11 -5.88 16.22
C GLU A 154 0.59 -4.78 15.42
N ALA A 155 1.77 -4.32 15.85
CA ALA A 155 2.54 -3.31 15.15
C ALA A 155 2.92 -3.77 13.75
N LEU A 156 3.44 -5.00 13.61
CA LEU A 156 3.79 -5.60 12.34
C LEU A 156 2.56 -5.74 11.42
N GLY A 157 1.46 -6.25 11.95
CA GLY A 157 0.21 -6.41 11.21
C GLY A 157 -0.33 -5.08 10.65
N ARG A 158 -0.19 -3.97 11.40
CA ARG A 158 -0.57 -2.63 10.91
C ARG A 158 0.33 -2.16 9.78
N ILE A 159 1.64 -2.31 9.91
CA ILE A 159 2.61 -1.92 8.88
C ILE A 159 2.38 -2.74 7.60
N VAL A 160 2.20 -4.05 7.74
CA VAL A 160 1.93 -4.95 6.59
C VAL A 160 0.66 -4.50 5.85
N ARG A 161 -0.43 -4.20 6.56
CA ARG A 161 -1.66 -3.70 5.91
C ARG A 161 -1.44 -2.39 5.15
N VAL A 162 -0.64 -1.46 5.69
CA VAL A 162 -0.29 -0.22 4.99
C VAL A 162 0.55 -0.51 3.75
N CYS A 163 1.57 -1.36 3.85
CA CYS A 163 2.40 -1.74 2.71
C CYS A 163 1.57 -2.43 1.62
N GLN A 164 0.70 -3.36 1.99
CA GLN A 164 -0.21 -4.03 1.06
C GLN A 164 -1.15 -3.03 0.38
N PHE A 165 -1.74 -2.09 1.15
CA PHE A 165 -2.59 -1.07 0.58
C PHE A 165 -1.84 -0.20 -0.43
N ILE A 166 -0.61 0.22 -0.11
CA ILE A 166 0.23 1.01 -1.02
C ILE A 166 0.51 0.21 -2.30
N SER A 167 0.95 -1.04 -2.16
CA SER A 167 1.32 -1.88 -3.31
C SER A 167 0.12 -2.13 -4.22
N TRP A 168 -0.99 -2.60 -3.66
CA TRP A 168 -2.14 -3.04 -4.47
C TRP A 168 -3.02 -1.90 -4.96
N ASN A 169 -3.20 -0.84 -4.13
CA ASN A 169 -4.19 0.19 -4.38
C ASN A 169 -3.62 1.54 -4.80
N LEU A 170 -2.33 1.78 -4.62
CA LEU A 170 -1.69 3.03 -5.03
C LEU A 170 -0.67 2.84 -6.15
N LEU A 171 0.03 1.72 -6.16
CA LEU A 171 1.04 1.39 -7.17
C LEU A 171 0.51 0.39 -8.21
N ALA A 172 -0.69 -0.16 -8.00
CA ALA A 172 -1.32 -1.15 -8.87
C ALA A 172 -0.43 -2.38 -9.16
N GLU A 173 0.53 -2.66 -8.26
CA GLU A 173 1.34 -3.86 -8.34
C GLU A 173 0.46 -5.04 -7.88
N GLY A 174 -0.08 -5.77 -8.85
CA GLY A 174 -0.85 -6.99 -8.58
C GLY A 174 -0.04 -7.94 -7.70
N GLY A 175 -0.64 -8.37 -6.58
CA GLY A 175 -0.01 -9.36 -5.71
C GLY A 175 0.29 -10.63 -6.48
N PHE A 176 1.46 -11.19 -6.22
CA PHE A 176 1.88 -12.51 -6.65
C PHE A 176 1.03 -13.58 -5.97
#